data_200054ee9d099bcd26be35cdf8d8374e
#
_entry.id   200054ee9d099bcd26be35cdf8d8374e
#
_cell.length_a   1.000
_cell.length_b   1.000
_cell.length_c   1.000
_cell.angle_alpha   90.00
_cell.angle_beta   90.00
_cell.angle_gamma   90.00
#
_symmetry.space_group_name_H-M   'P 1'
#
loop_
_entity.id
_entity.type
_entity.pdbx_description
1 polymer ?
#
loop_
_entity_poly.entity_id
_entity_poly.type
_entity_poly.pdbx_seq_one_letter_code
_entity_poly.pdbx_strand_id
1 'polypeptide(L)'
;MKCRFCNHNVTVELIDLINSPASNSYLSEHQLIEPEIYYPLKVYVCNSCFLVQVDEYKSFDSIFDNNYAYFSSYSTSWLAHCKNYVEKMINELQLNENSQVVEIASNDGYLLQYFLPHQIKVLGIEPTKNTADVAILKGIPCITEFFGEKLATQLSQKGRQADLLIGNNVLAHVPDINDFVRGLKILLSEKGTITMEFPHLIELIENNQFDTIYHEHFSYLSLYSVKQIFEKQDLTIFKVDTLGTHGGSIWVYGTRTERNVKLGPRALVL
;
A
#
# COMPACT_ATOMS: atom_id res chain seq x y z
N MET A 1 -23.14 5.26 0.75
CA MET A 1 -21.99 4.83 1.60
C MET A 1 -21.39 6.01 2.37
N LYS A 2 -20.52 5.75 3.36
CA LYS A 2 -19.69 6.77 4.02
C LYS A 2 -18.28 6.76 3.45
N CYS A 3 -17.68 7.95 3.28
CA CYS A 3 -16.30 8.06 2.85
C CYS A 3 -15.36 7.47 3.91
N ARG A 4 -14.49 6.52 3.50
CA ARG A 4 -13.55 5.85 4.41
C ARG A 4 -12.48 6.78 5.00
N PHE A 5 -12.25 7.95 4.38
CA PHE A 5 -11.32 8.94 4.91
C PHE A 5 -12.00 10.01 5.77
N CYS A 6 -12.96 10.77 5.22
CA CYS A 6 -13.52 11.95 5.91
C CYS A 6 -14.90 11.72 6.53
N ASN A 7 -15.46 10.51 6.39
CA ASN A 7 -16.78 10.10 6.90
C ASN A 7 -17.98 10.89 6.32
N HIS A 8 -17.77 11.69 5.27
CA HIS A 8 -18.86 12.38 4.55
C HIS A 8 -19.76 11.36 3.81
N ASN A 9 -21.02 11.72 3.57
CA ASN A 9 -21.91 10.91 2.76
C ASN A 9 -21.47 10.96 1.29
N VAL A 10 -21.22 9.81 0.67
CA VAL A 10 -20.80 9.70 -0.72
C VAL A 10 -21.98 9.27 -1.56
N THR A 11 -22.32 10.10 -2.55
CA THR A 11 -23.47 9.89 -3.46
C THR A 11 -23.11 10.09 -4.93
N VAL A 12 -21.92 10.60 -5.23
CA VAL A 12 -21.47 10.82 -6.60
C VAL A 12 -20.85 9.55 -7.15
N GLU A 13 -21.52 8.93 -8.10
CA GLU A 13 -21.02 7.76 -8.83
C GLU A 13 -20.04 8.22 -9.93
N LEU A 14 -18.86 7.60 -10.01
CA LEU A 14 -17.89 7.81 -11.08
C LEU A 14 -18.17 6.85 -12.24
N ILE A 15 -18.33 5.56 -11.92
CA ILE A 15 -18.62 4.53 -12.92
C ILE A 15 -19.31 3.34 -12.24
N ASP A 16 -20.23 2.71 -12.96
CA ASP A 16 -20.89 1.45 -12.61
C ASP A 16 -20.45 0.35 -13.58
N LEU A 17 -19.65 -0.61 -13.12
CA LEU A 17 -19.23 -1.78 -13.89
C LEU A 17 -20.16 -2.98 -13.65
N ILE A 18 -21.36 -2.73 -13.13
CA ILE A 18 -22.45 -3.67 -12.87
C ILE A 18 -22.06 -4.64 -11.74
N ASN A 19 -21.71 -5.87 -12.08
CA ASN A 19 -21.32 -6.90 -11.13
C ASN A 19 -20.09 -7.67 -11.64
N SER A 20 -19.21 -8.07 -10.73
CA SER A 20 -18.05 -8.90 -11.03
C SER A 20 -17.83 -9.92 -9.92
N PRO A 21 -17.28 -11.10 -10.19
CA PRO A 21 -16.75 -11.96 -9.14
C PRO A 21 -15.59 -11.28 -8.44
N ALA A 22 -15.23 -11.73 -7.25
CA ALA A 22 -14.05 -11.21 -6.57
C ALA A 22 -12.79 -11.62 -7.33
N SER A 23 -11.85 -10.67 -7.51
CA SER A 23 -10.55 -10.94 -8.12
C SER A 23 -9.74 -11.92 -7.27
N ASN A 24 -8.79 -12.62 -7.89
CA ASN A 24 -7.92 -13.62 -7.26
C ASN A 24 -8.64 -14.77 -6.52
N SER A 25 -9.97 -14.83 -6.57
CA SER A 25 -10.77 -15.92 -6.02
C SER A 25 -10.91 -17.03 -7.06
N TYR A 26 -9.82 -17.74 -7.33
CA TYR A 26 -9.80 -18.82 -8.32
C TYR A 26 -10.69 -19.97 -7.87
N LEU A 27 -11.50 -20.49 -8.82
CA LEU A 27 -12.39 -21.60 -8.56
C LEU A 27 -11.64 -22.93 -8.62
N SER A 28 -11.90 -23.81 -7.64
CA SER A 28 -11.49 -25.20 -7.71
C SER A 28 -12.32 -25.95 -8.75
N GLU A 29 -11.87 -27.13 -9.17
CA GLU A 29 -12.59 -27.98 -10.13
C GLU A 29 -14.05 -28.26 -9.69
N HIS A 30 -14.26 -28.50 -8.41
CA HIS A 30 -15.60 -28.72 -7.84
C HIS A 30 -16.47 -27.46 -7.94
N GLN A 31 -15.91 -26.27 -7.69
CA GLN A 31 -16.65 -25.01 -7.73
C GLN A 31 -17.06 -24.57 -9.14
N LEU A 32 -16.46 -25.15 -10.21
CA LEU A 32 -16.85 -24.87 -11.61
C LEU A 32 -18.29 -25.32 -11.95
N ILE A 33 -18.86 -26.21 -11.17
CA ILE A 33 -20.24 -26.71 -11.34
C ILE A 33 -21.24 -26.10 -10.32
N GLU A 34 -20.77 -25.16 -9.48
CA GLU A 34 -21.57 -24.44 -8.49
C GLU A 34 -21.85 -23.00 -8.94
N PRO A 35 -22.88 -22.34 -8.40
CA PRO A 35 -23.13 -20.92 -8.66
C PRO A 35 -21.97 -20.05 -8.14
N GLU A 36 -21.43 -19.18 -8.97
CA GLU A 36 -20.44 -18.17 -8.57
C GLU A 36 -21.13 -16.89 -8.07
N ILE A 37 -20.59 -16.29 -7.01
CA ILE A 37 -21.13 -15.06 -6.43
C ILE A 37 -20.52 -13.85 -7.16
N TYR A 38 -21.41 -12.98 -7.66
CA TYR A 38 -21.07 -11.69 -8.27
C TYR A 38 -21.44 -10.57 -7.32
N TYR A 39 -20.53 -9.64 -7.13
CA TYR A 39 -20.69 -8.45 -6.27
C TYR A 39 -20.85 -7.19 -7.12
N PRO A 40 -21.67 -6.20 -6.69
CA PRO A 40 -21.72 -4.90 -7.36
C PRO A 40 -20.32 -4.27 -7.42
N LEU A 41 -19.96 -3.71 -8.58
CA LEU A 41 -18.68 -3.04 -8.77
C LEU A 41 -18.92 -1.60 -9.21
N LYS A 42 -19.13 -0.72 -8.23
CA LYS A 42 -19.40 0.70 -8.42
C LYS A 42 -18.35 1.54 -7.74
N VAL A 43 -17.86 2.53 -8.46
CA VAL A 43 -16.87 3.48 -7.97
C VAL A 43 -17.54 4.81 -7.69
N TYR A 44 -17.22 5.39 -6.55
CA TYR A 44 -17.79 6.65 -6.07
C TYR A 44 -16.70 7.68 -5.78
N VAL A 45 -17.06 8.97 -5.95
CA VAL A 45 -16.20 10.10 -5.57
C VAL A 45 -16.77 10.80 -4.35
N CYS A 46 -15.97 11.00 -3.33
CA CYS A 46 -16.34 11.86 -2.22
C CYS A 46 -16.29 13.33 -2.63
N ASN A 47 -17.42 14.02 -2.62
CA ASN A 47 -17.50 15.44 -2.97
C ASN A 47 -16.92 16.41 -1.90
N SER A 48 -16.42 15.87 -0.79
CA SER A 48 -15.75 16.64 0.27
C SER A 48 -14.22 16.57 0.19
N CYS A 49 -13.65 15.36 0.09
CA CYS A 49 -12.19 15.13 0.08
C CYS A 49 -11.67 14.56 -1.25
N PHE A 50 -12.54 14.34 -2.23
CA PHE A 50 -12.25 13.81 -3.57
C PHE A 50 -11.59 12.42 -3.59
N LEU A 51 -11.64 11.66 -2.47
CA LEU A 51 -11.23 10.26 -2.48
C LEU A 51 -12.20 9.47 -3.36
N VAL A 52 -11.63 8.76 -4.33
CA VAL A 52 -12.34 7.80 -5.19
C VAL A 52 -12.27 6.43 -4.54
N GLN A 53 -13.40 5.71 -4.44
CA GLN A 53 -13.51 4.51 -3.61
C GLN A 53 -14.63 3.57 -4.08
N VAL A 54 -14.46 2.29 -3.77
CA VAL A 54 -15.46 1.22 -3.96
C VAL A 54 -16.12 0.92 -2.62
N ASP A 55 -17.39 0.51 -2.65
CA ASP A 55 -18.07 -0.02 -1.46
C ASP A 55 -17.54 -1.40 -1.09
N GLU A 56 -17.53 -1.73 0.19
CA GLU A 56 -17.00 -2.99 0.69
C GLU A 56 -18.10 -4.06 0.67
N TYR A 57 -18.05 -4.98 -0.29
CA TYR A 57 -18.99 -6.09 -0.42
C TYR A 57 -18.42 -7.42 0.08
N LYS A 58 -17.10 -7.54 0.18
CA LYS A 58 -16.41 -8.70 0.72
C LYS A 58 -15.47 -8.24 1.81
N SER A 59 -15.45 -8.93 2.94
CA SER A 59 -14.58 -8.56 4.05
C SER A 59 -13.11 -8.70 3.67
N PHE A 60 -12.31 -7.78 4.13
CA PHE A 60 -10.86 -7.73 3.93
C PHE A 60 -10.17 -9.06 4.29
N ASP A 61 -10.52 -9.65 5.44
CA ASP A 61 -9.96 -10.94 5.89
C ASP A 61 -10.28 -12.10 4.95
N SER A 62 -11.37 -12.01 4.20
CA SER A 62 -11.77 -13.06 3.24
C SER A 62 -11.15 -12.85 1.84
N ILE A 63 -10.57 -11.69 1.58
CA ILE A 63 -9.81 -11.38 0.36
C ILE A 63 -8.36 -11.84 0.53
N PHE A 64 -7.74 -11.47 1.65
CA PHE A 64 -6.34 -11.78 1.97
C PHE A 64 -6.27 -12.95 2.94
N ASP A 65 -6.59 -14.15 2.45
CA ASP A 65 -6.58 -15.38 3.22
C ASP A 65 -5.21 -16.09 3.19
N ASN A 66 -5.12 -17.24 3.85
CA ASN A 66 -3.88 -18.04 3.93
C ASN A 66 -3.46 -18.72 2.62
N ASN A 67 -4.28 -18.65 1.57
CA ASN A 67 -4.02 -19.24 0.25
C ASN A 67 -3.98 -18.14 -0.83
N TYR A 68 -3.49 -16.98 -0.48
CA TYR A 68 -3.43 -15.85 -1.41
C TYR A 68 -2.62 -16.19 -2.66
N ALA A 69 -3.21 -15.95 -3.83
CA ALA A 69 -2.68 -16.47 -5.09
C ALA A 69 -1.53 -15.66 -5.68
N TYR A 70 -1.38 -14.38 -5.26
CA TYR A 70 -0.42 -13.46 -5.84
C TYR A 70 0.92 -13.48 -5.12
N PHE A 71 2.01 -13.81 -5.86
CA PHE A 71 3.40 -13.73 -5.41
C PHE A 71 4.14 -12.68 -6.22
N SER A 72 4.61 -11.63 -5.56
CA SER A 72 5.26 -10.49 -6.21
C SER A 72 6.57 -10.86 -6.92
N SER A 73 7.27 -11.88 -6.44
CA SER A 73 8.52 -12.37 -7.07
C SER A 73 8.33 -13.03 -8.43
N TYR A 74 7.11 -13.29 -8.89
CA TYR A 74 6.89 -13.92 -10.20
C TYR A 74 7.17 -12.99 -11.38
N SER A 75 7.17 -11.68 -11.15
CA SER A 75 7.48 -10.67 -12.17
C SER A 75 8.96 -10.27 -12.13
N THR A 76 9.74 -10.63 -13.15
CA THR A 76 11.15 -10.26 -13.26
C THR A 76 11.37 -8.76 -13.41
N SER A 77 10.47 -8.07 -14.14
CA SER A 77 10.52 -6.61 -14.29
C SER A 77 10.23 -5.91 -12.96
N TRP A 78 9.29 -6.45 -12.18
CA TRP A 78 9.00 -5.95 -10.84
C TRP A 78 10.20 -6.13 -9.89
N LEU A 79 10.83 -7.29 -9.92
CA LEU A 79 12.06 -7.53 -9.14
C LEU A 79 13.19 -6.57 -9.51
N ALA A 80 13.39 -6.28 -10.79
CA ALA A 80 14.39 -5.30 -11.24
C ALA A 80 14.06 -3.88 -10.75
N HIS A 81 12.78 -3.47 -10.81
CA HIS A 81 12.31 -2.21 -10.25
C HIS A 81 12.60 -2.12 -8.75
N CYS A 82 12.27 -3.16 -7.98
CA CYS A 82 12.52 -3.20 -6.53
C CYS A 82 14.01 -3.16 -6.18
N LYS A 83 14.86 -3.84 -6.95
CA LYS A 83 16.31 -3.77 -6.77
C LYS A 83 16.83 -2.34 -6.95
N ASN A 84 16.44 -1.67 -8.04
CA ASN A 84 16.83 -0.29 -8.31
C ASN A 84 16.31 0.67 -7.22
N TYR A 85 15.09 0.44 -6.73
CA TYR A 85 14.53 1.20 -5.62
C TYR A 85 15.39 1.04 -4.36
N VAL A 86 15.77 -0.18 -3.98
CA VAL A 86 16.59 -0.44 -2.79
C VAL A 86 17.94 0.26 -2.87
N GLU A 87 18.64 0.14 -4.01
CA GLU A 87 19.91 0.82 -4.24
C GLU A 87 19.77 2.36 -4.10
N LYS A 88 18.69 2.92 -4.67
CA LYS A 88 18.35 4.35 -4.54
C LYS A 88 18.13 4.73 -3.08
N MET A 89 17.33 3.98 -2.32
CA MET A 89 17.02 4.32 -0.93
C MET A 89 18.24 4.20 -0.01
N ILE A 90 19.07 3.17 -0.19
CA ILE A 90 20.33 3.05 0.56
C ILE A 90 21.20 4.30 0.36
N ASN A 91 21.34 4.76 -0.87
CA ASN A 91 22.17 5.91 -1.20
C ASN A 91 21.54 7.25 -0.75
N GLU A 92 20.24 7.49 -1.02
CA GLU A 92 19.59 8.76 -0.68
C GLU A 92 19.42 8.95 0.83
N LEU A 93 19.13 7.87 1.56
CA LEU A 93 18.87 7.92 3.01
C LEU A 93 20.08 7.52 3.84
N GLN A 94 21.22 7.14 3.20
CA GLN A 94 22.45 6.69 3.87
C GLN A 94 22.21 5.54 4.84
N LEU A 95 21.37 4.56 4.40
CA LEU A 95 21.04 3.40 5.21
C LEU A 95 22.25 2.49 5.42
N ASN A 96 22.37 1.91 6.61
CA ASN A 96 23.48 1.04 7.01
C ASN A 96 23.01 -0.05 7.99
N GLU A 97 23.93 -0.82 8.56
CA GLU A 97 23.66 -1.94 9.48
C GLU A 97 22.91 -1.54 10.78
N ASN A 98 22.89 -0.26 11.12
CA ASN A 98 22.13 0.25 12.27
C ASN A 98 20.72 0.67 11.89
N SER A 99 20.41 0.81 10.60
CA SER A 99 19.10 1.21 10.11
C SER A 99 18.09 0.08 10.21
N GLN A 100 16.82 0.42 10.45
CA GLN A 100 15.69 -0.48 10.44
C GLN A 100 14.77 -0.16 9.25
N VAL A 101 14.61 -1.11 8.34
CA VAL A 101 13.67 -1.03 7.22
C VAL A 101 12.46 -1.92 7.51
N VAL A 102 11.26 -1.37 7.36
CA VAL A 102 10.01 -2.13 7.52
C VAL A 102 9.19 -2.00 6.23
N GLU A 103 8.73 -3.12 5.69
CA GLU A 103 7.82 -3.15 4.55
C GLU A 103 6.46 -3.70 4.98
N ILE A 104 5.39 -2.97 4.64
CA ILE A 104 4.00 -3.36 4.88
C ILE A 104 3.46 -4.01 3.60
N ALA A 105 2.74 -5.12 3.73
CA ALA A 105 2.37 -6.01 2.65
C ALA A 105 3.62 -6.51 1.88
N SER A 106 4.58 -7.03 2.65
CA SER A 106 5.89 -7.43 2.14
C SER A 106 5.84 -8.67 1.24
N ASN A 107 4.67 -9.29 1.13
CA ASN A 107 4.38 -10.46 0.31
C ASN A 107 5.46 -11.55 0.53
N ASP A 108 6.03 -12.11 -0.50
CA ASP A 108 7.06 -13.15 -0.45
C ASP A 108 8.50 -12.61 -0.26
N GLY A 109 8.64 -11.37 0.23
CA GLY A 109 9.92 -10.72 0.48
C GLY A 109 10.63 -10.23 -0.78
N TYR A 110 9.87 -10.01 -1.85
CA TYR A 110 10.34 -9.60 -3.18
C TYR A 110 11.24 -8.36 -3.18
N LEU A 111 11.03 -7.43 -2.26
CA LEU A 111 11.80 -6.18 -2.14
C LEU A 111 12.84 -6.27 -1.02
N LEU A 112 12.44 -6.74 0.18
CA LEU A 112 13.31 -6.75 1.35
C LEU A 112 14.56 -7.61 1.16
N GLN A 113 14.53 -8.64 0.30
CA GLN A 113 15.69 -9.48 -0.03
C GLN A 113 16.91 -8.68 -0.51
N TYR A 114 16.70 -7.51 -1.15
CA TYR A 114 17.79 -6.69 -1.67
C TYR A 114 18.51 -5.84 -0.61
N PHE A 115 17.95 -5.70 0.60
CA PHE A 115 18.63 -5.08 1.73
C PHE A 115 19.57 -6.05 2.47
N LEU A 116 19.33 -7.37 2.41
CA LEU A 116 20.10 -8.38 3.15
C LEU A 116 21.60 -8.36 2.83
N PRO A 117 22.04 -8.25 1.55
CA PRO A 117 23.47 -8.18 1.23
C PRO A 117 24.19 -6.97 1.84
N HIS A 118 23.45 -5.92 2.19
CA HIS A 118 23.97 -4.70 2.82
C HIS A 118 23.95 -4.77 4.35
N GLN A 119 23.55 -5.92 4.94
CA GLN A 119 23.43 -6.14 6.38
C GLN A 119 22.45 -5.18 7.08
N ILE A 120 21.53 -4.57 6.32
CA ILE A 120 20.50 -3.66 6.84
C ILE A 120 19.40 -4.51 7.48
N LYS A 121 18.97 -4.11 8.68
CA LYS A 121 17.90 -4.81 9.40
C LYS A 121 16.56 -4.61 8.68
N VAL A 122 15.89 -5.71 8.39
CA VAL A 122 14.59 -5.71 7.72
C VAL A 122 13.51 -6.36 8.58
N LEU A 123 12.26 -5.95 8.35
CA LEU A 123 11.07 -6.57 8.91
C LEU A 123 9.94 -6.49 7.89
N GLY A 124 9.38 -7.65 7.51
CA GLY A 124 8.15 -7.72 6.74
C GLY A 124 6.92 -7.76 7.64
N ILE A 125 5.85 -7.11 7.22
CA ILE A 125 4.52 -7.25 7.79
C ILE A 125 3.61 -7.73 6.66
N GLU A 126 3.15 -8.99 6.74
CA GLU A 126 2.42 -9.65 5.68
C GLU A 126 1.32 -10.55 6.28
N PRO A 127 0.03 -10.21 6.10
CA PRO A 127 -1.04 -10.97 6.72
C PRO A 127 -1.23 -12.37 6.12
N THR A 128 -0.88 -12.57 4.84
CA THR A 128 -1.06 -13.85 4.16
C THR A 128 0.08 -14.82 4.50
N LYS A 129 -0.30 -15.93 5.16
CA LYS A 129 0.68 -16.86 5.72
C LYS A 129 1.57 -17.52 4.66
N ASN A 130 0.99 -17.92 3.54
CA ASN A 130 1.72 -18.64 2.49
C ASN A 130 2.82 -17.77 1.84
N THR A 131 2.58 -16.48 1.65
CA THR A 131 3.59 -15.54 1.13
C THR A 131 4.63 -15.20 2.18
N ALA A 132 4.20 -14.93 3.43
CA ALA A 132 5.10 -14.68 4.56
C ALA A 132 6.07 -15.85 4.81
N ASP A 133 5.60 -17.10 4.71
CA ASP A 133 6.46 -18.29 4.86
C ASP A 133 7.58 -18.31 3.79
N VAL A 134 7.31 -17.88 2.56
CA VAL A 134 8.34 -17.76 1.51
C VAL A 134 9.35 -16.66 1.83
N ALA A 135 8.91 -15.51 2.35
CA ALA A 135 9.82 -14.47 2.80
C ALA A 135 10.73 -14.94 3.95
N ILE A 136 10.18 -15.67 4.90
CA ILE A 136 10.94 -16.25 6.03
C ILE A 136 12.01 -17.22 5.53
N LEU A 137 11.70 -18.06 4.53
CA LEU A 137 12.67 -18.98 3.91
C LEU A 137 13.81 -18.22 3.20
N LYS A 138 13.58 -16.99 2.73
CA LYS A 138 14.63 -16.10 2.18
C LYS A 138 15.45 -15.40 3.27
N GLY A 139 15.17 -15.65 4.57
CA GLY A 139 15.88 -15.02 5.69
C GLY A 139 15.29 -13.66 6.12
N ILE A 140 14.08 -13.31 5.68
CA ILE A 140 13.40 -12.06 6.03
C ILE A 140 12.47 -12.33 7.23
N PRO A 141 12.69 -11.69 8.40
CA PRO A 141 11.75 -11.77 9.51
C PRO A 141 10.39 -11.18 9.10
N CYS A 142 9.30 -11.94 9.31
CA CYS A 142 7.94 -11.49 9.00
C CYS A 142 7.02 -11.59 10.21
N ILE A 143 6.07 -10.64 10.29
CA ILE A 143 4.93 -10.69 11.21
C ILE A 143 3.68 -10.94 10.38
N THR A 144 2.95 -12.02 10.70
CA THR A 144 1.76 -12.44 9.96
C THR A 144 0.51 -11.84 10.60
N GLU A 145 0.40 -10.51 10.52
CA GLU A 145 -0.72 -9.71 11.03
C GLU A 145 -1.05 -8.57 10.05
N PHE A 146 -2.29 -8.11 10.06
CA PHE A 146 -2.67 -6.88 9.36
C PHE A 146 -2.06 -5.67 10.06
N PHE A 147 -1.56 -4.72 9.24
CA PHE A 147 -0.97 -3.50 9.75
C PHE A 147 -2.04 -2.45 10.07
N GLY A 148 -1.85 -1.78 11.19
CA GLY A 148 -2.66 -0.66 11.65
C GLY A 148 -2.07 -0.07 12.93
N GLU A 149 -2.79 0.85 13.58
CA GLU A 149 -2.38 1.53 14.81
C GLU A 149 -1.96 0.56 15.92
N LYS A 150 -2.72 -0.52 16.10
CA LYS A 150 -2.47 -1.51 17.17
C LYS A 150 -1.09 -2.17 17.02
N LEU A 151 -0.80 -2.76 15.85
CA LEU A 151 0.47 -3.44 15.59
C LEU A 151 1.64 -2.44 15.61
N ALA A 152 1.44 -1.26 15.00
CA ALA A 152 2.44 -0.19 15.00
C ALA A 152 2.83 0.25 16.42
N THR A 153 1.85 0.38 17.32
CA THR A 153 2.08 0.71 18.73
C THR A 153 2.90 -0.37 19.44
N GLN A 154 2.57 -1.64 19.22
CA GLN A 154 3.31 -2.76 19.83
C GLN A 154 4.77 -2.81 19.35
N LEU A 155 5.01 -2.54 18.06
CA LEU A 155 6.35 -2.52 17.49
C LEU A 155 7.17 -1.33 17.98
N SER A 156 6.55 -0.15 18.03
CA SER A 156 7.18 1.07 18.56
C SER A 156 7.59 0.92 20.03
N GLN A 157 6.73 0.33 20.88
CA GLN A 157 7.04 0.02 22.29
C GLN A 157 8.20 -0.96 22.45
N LYS A 158 8.44 -1.82 21.46
CA LYS A 158 9.58 -2.75 21.41
C LYS A 158 10.84 -2.12 20.78
N GLY A 159 10.84 -0.82 20.50
CA GLY A 159 11.95 -0.12 19.87
C GLY A 159 12.20 -0.49 18.40
N ARG A 160 11.16 -0.99 17.69
CA ARG A 160 11.26 -1.39 16.28
C ARG A 160 10.74 -0.33 15.33
N GLN A 161 10.97 0.93 15.64
CA GLN A 161 10.62 2.03 14.74
C GLN A 161 11.47 1.97 13.46
N ALA A 162 10.88 2.37 12.33
CA ALA A 162 11.47 2.29 11.02
C ALA A 162 12.19 3.58 10.63
N ASP A 163 13.41 3.48 10.14
CA ASP A 163 14.12 4.57 9.45
C ASP A 163 13.62 4.71 8.01
N LEU A 164 13.25 3.58 7.38
CA LEU A 164 12.53 3.54 6.12
C LEU A 164 11.32 2.62 6.28
N LEU A 165 10.14 3.18 6.04
CA LEU A 165 8.86 2.47 6.06
C LEU A 165 8.28 2.43 4.65
N ILE A 166 8.10 1.24 4.11
CA ILE A 166 7.76 0.99 2.71
C ILE A 166 6.36 0.41 2.60
N GLY A 167 5.60 0.88 1.62
CA GLY A 167 4.34 0.26 1.23
C GLY A 167 4.13 0.39 -0.28
N ASN A 168 4.35 -0.70 -1.01
CA ASN A 168 4.14 -0.73 -2.46
C ASN A 168 2.81 -1.42 -2.76
N ASN A 169 1.94 -0.73 -3.51
CA ASN A 169 0.62 -1.23 -3.92
C ASN A 169 -0.26 -1.75 -2.77
N VAL A 170 -0.10 -1.20 -1.56
CA VAL A 170 -0.89 -1.59 -0.38
C VAL A 170 -1.95 -0.54 -0.01
N LEU A 171 -1.67 0.75 -0.20
CA LEU A 171 -2.54 1.83 0.29
C LEU A 171 -3.94 1.79 -0.35
N ALA A 172 -4.06 1.31 -1.58
CA ALA A 172 -5.33 1.10 -2.28
C ALA A 172 -6.17 -0.04 -1.67
N HIS A 173 -5.50 -1.03 -1.06
CA HIS A 173 -6.11 -2.24 -0.49
C HIS A 173 -6.55 -2.09 0.97
N VAL A 174 -6.48 -0.89 1.54
CA VAL A 174 -6.74 -0.67 2.97
C VAL A 174 -8.19 -0.22 3.20
N PRO A 175 -9.02 -0.97 3.94
CA PRO A 175 -10.40 -0.57 4.21
C PRO A 175 -10.48 0.61 5.19
N ASP A 176 -9.70 0.64 6.27
CA ASP A 176 -9.56 1.78 7.19
C ASP A 176 -8.24 2.52 6.95
N ILE A 177 -8.28 3.45 6.00
CA ILE A 177 -7.10 4.22 5.60
C ILE A 177 -6.61 5.17 6.73
N ASN A 178 -7.50 5.57 7.65
CA ASN A 178 -7.12 6.43 8.77
C ASN A 178 -6.32 5.66 9.82
N ASP A 179 -6.76 4.44 10.17
CA ASP A 179 -6.04 3.56 11.10
C ASP A 179 -4.65 3.20 10.53
N PHE A 180 -4.61 2.83 9.26
CA PHE A 180 -3.37 2.49 8.56
C PHE A 180 -2.36 3.63 8.59
N VAL A 181 -2.73 4.84 8.16
CA VAL A 181 -1.80 5.99 8.08
C VAL A 181 -1.41 6.50 9.47
N ARG A 182 -2.28 6.35 10.48
CA ARG A 182 -1.93 6.59 11.88
C ARG A 182 -0.86 5.60 12.36
N GLY A 183 -1.01 4.32 11.97
CA GLY A 183 0.01 3.31 12.20
C GLY A 183 1.36 3.68 11.57
N LEU A 184 1.37 4.21 10.33
CA LEU A 184 2.60 4.67 9.69
C LEU A 184 3.32 5.71 10.54
N LYS A 185 2.61 6.73 11.06
CA LYS A 185 3.20 7.75 11.93
C LYS A 185 3.80 7.15 13.20
N ILE A 186 3.09 6.21 13.84
CA ILE A 186 3.53 5.59 15.09
C ILE A 186 4.81 4.78 14.88
N LEU A 187 4.87 3.99 13.80
CA LEU A 187 6.00 3.11 13.53
C LEU A 187 7.21 3.84 12.95
N LEU A 188 7.04 5.03 12.39
CA LEU A 188 8.11 5.82 11.82
C LEU A 188 9.03 6.38 12.91
N SER A 189 10.35 6.23 12.77
CA SER A 189 11.32 6.90 13.64
C SER A 189 11.28 8.43 13.45
N GLU A 190 11.85 9.20 14.37
CA GLU A 190 11.82 10.67 14.34
C GLU A 190 12.40 11.25 13.02
N LYS A 191 13.43 10.61 12.49
CA LYS A 191 14.09 11.00 11.23
C LYS A 191 13.71 10.12 10.04
N GLY A 192 12.77 9.20 10.24
CA GLY A 192 12.37 8.21 9.27
C GLY A 192 11.72 8.80 8.03
N THR A 193 11.73 8.01 6.98
CA THR A 193 11.07 8.29 5.70
C THR A 193 10.06 7.20 5.41
N ILE A 194 8.87 7.60 4.97
CA ILE A 194 7.85 6.71 4.40
C ILE A 194 7.97 6.79 2.89
N THR A 195 7.89 5.64 2.21
CA THR A 195 7.66 5.60 0.77
C THR A 195 6.43 4.77 0.47
N MET A 196 5.50 5.31 -0.33
CA MET A 196 4.34 4.59 -0.83
C MET A 196 4.31 4.65 -2.34
N GLU A 197 4.26 3.48 -3.00
CA GLU A 197 4.01 3.35 -4.43
C GLU A 197 2.57 2.89 -4.65
N PHE A 198 1.86 3.57 -5.57
CA PHE A 198 0.50 3.18 -5.95
C PHE A 198 0.16 3.68 -7.35
N PRO A 199 -0.73 2.96 -8.08
CA PRO A 199 -1.28 3.42 -9.36
C PRO A 199 -1.99 4.76 -9.18
N HIS A 200 -1.70 5.71 -10.08
CA HIS A 200 -2.21 7.06 -9.96
C HIS A 200 -3.58 7.20 -10.64
N LEU A 201 -4.59 7.67 -9.91
CA LEU A 201 -5.95 7.84 -10.41
C LEU A 201 -6.04 8.63 -11.73
N ILE A 202 -5.20 9.64 -11.93
CA ILE A 202 -5.20 10.43 -13.16
C ILE A 202 -4.83 9.57 -14.36
N GLU A 203 -3.80 8.73 -14.24
CA GLU A 203 -3.39 7.78 -15.28
C GLU A 203 -4.51 6.77 -15.60
N LEU A 204 -5.21 6.30 -14.57
CA LEU A 204 -6.36 5.41 -14.74
C LEU A 204 -7.46 6.08 -15.58
N ILE A 205 -7.77 7.36 -15.31
CA ILE A 205 -8.81 8.11 -16.02
C ILE A 205 -8.36 8.44 -17.45
N GLU A 206 -7.15 8.99 -17.63
CA GLU A 206 -6.63 9.43 -18.93
C GLU A 206 -6.40 8.28 -19.90
N ASN A 207 -6.01 7.12 -19.39
CA ASN A 207 -5.70 5.93 -20.19
C ASN A 207 -6.82 4.87 -20.18
N ASN A 208 -8.00 5.16 -19.61
CA ASN A 208 -9.16 4.27 -19.54
C ASN A 208 -8.82 2.90 -18.94
N GLN A 209 -8.04 2.86 -17.87
CA GLN A 209 -7.57 1.63 -17.22
C GLN A 209 -8.65 1.02 -16.31
N PHE A 210 -9.86 0.83 -16.81
CA PHE A 210 -11.00 0.32 -16.02
C PHE A 210 -10.81 -1.14 -15.56
N ASP A 211 -9.93 -1.90 -16.20
CA ASP A 211 -9.53 -3.25 -15.85
C ASP A 211 -8.79 -3.33 -14.51
N THR A 212 -8.28 -2.19 -14.00
CA THR A 212 -7.70 -2.09 -12.66
C THR A 212 -8.75 -1.83 -11.57
N ILE A 213 -10.03 -1.71 -11.95
CA ILE A 213 -11.14 -1.53 -11.02
C ILE A 213 -11.67 -2.91 -10.61
N TYR A 214 -11.45 -3.27 -9.34
CA TYR A 214 -11.90 -4.53 -8.74
C TYR A 214 -12.01 -4.41 -7.21
N HIS A 215 -12.63 -5.41 -6.56
CA HIS A 215 -13.04 -5.33 -5.16
C HIS A 215 -11.92 -5.28 -4.13
N GLU A 216 -10.68 -5.66 -4.50
CA GLU A 216 -9.52 -5.53 -3.60
C GLU A 216 -9.00 -4.09 -3.51
N HIS A 217 -9.28 -3.26 -4.53
CA HIS A 217 -8.94 -1.84 -4.51
C HIS A 217 -10.07 -1.03 -3.85
N PHE A 218 -10.00 -0.86 -2.54
CA PHE A 218 -10.96 -0.05 -1.80
C PHE A 218 -10.89 1.44 -2.15
N SER A 219 -9.73 1.91 -2.62
CA SER A 219 -9.50 3.31 -2.98
C SER A 219 -8.68 3.45 -4.26
N TYR A 220 -9.02 4.45 -5.08
CA TYR A 220 -8.25 4.87 -6.25
C TYR A 220 -7.62 6.22 -5.92
N LEU A 221 -6.30 6.26 -5.85
CA LEU A 221 -5.57 7.29 -5.14
C LEU A 221 -5.05 8.37 -6.09
N SER A 222 -5.41 9.63 -5.82
CA SER A 222 -4.74 10.80 -6.37
C SER A 222 -3.70 11.33 -5.37
N LEU A 223 -2.70 12.05 -5.86
CA LEU A 223 -1.75 12.74 -4.98
C LEU A 223 -2.48 13.71 -4.01
N TYR A 224 -3.54 14.36 -4.50
CA TYR A 224 -4.35 15.28 -3.69
C TYR A 224 -5.03 14.58 -2.50
N SER A 225 -5.69 13.46 -2.73
CA SER A 225 -6.36 12.71 -1.65
C SER A 225 -5.34 12.14 -0.65
N VAL A 226 -4.22 11.59 -1.14
CA VAL A 226 -3.17 11.02 -0.27
C VAL A 226 -2.50 12.10 0.58
N LYS A 227 -2.26 13.30 0.02
CA LYS A 227 -1.75 14.44 0.78
C LYS A 227 -2.65 14.78 1.96
N GLN A 228 -3.97 14.91 1.75
CA GLN A 228 -4.93 15.18 2.82
C GLN A 228 -4.95 14.07 3.89
N ILE A 229 -4.86 12.81 3.47
CA ILE A 229 -4.85 11.66 4.38
C ILE A 229 -3.60 11.70 5.26
N PHE A 230 -2.43 12.00 4.69
CA PHE A 230 -1.17 12.12 5.42
C PHE A 230 -1.18 13.31 6.39
N GLU A 231 -1.59 14.48 5.90
CA GLU A 231 -1.67 15.71 6.71
C GLU A 231 -2.58 15.55 7.94
N LYS A 232 -3.70 14.83 7.80
CA LYS A 232 -4.61 14.53 8.92
C LYS A 232 -3.96 13.72 10.04
N GLN A 233 -2.88 13.00 9.74
CA GLN A 233 -2.12 12.21 10.69
C GLN A 233 -0.74 12.84 11.00
N ASP A 234 -0.58 14.14 10.79
CA ASP A 234 0.66 14.92 10.99
C ASP A 234 1.86 14.29 10.25
N LEU A 235 1.63 13.85 9.03
CA LEU A 235 2.66 13.42 8.09
C LEU A 235 2.71 14.40 6.92
N THR A 236 3.91 14.72 6.45
CA THR A 236 4.13 15.63 5.33
C THR A 236 4.73 14.88 4.15
N ILE A 237 4.09 14.96 2.98
CA ILE A 237 4.68 14.49 1.72
C ILE A 237 5.64 15.57 1.23
N PHE A 238 6.94 15.24 1.11
CA PHE A 238 7.97 16.20 0.72
C PHE A 238 8.55 15.98 -0.68
N LYS A 239 8.38 14.78 -1.27
CA LYS A 239 8.86 14.44 -2.61
C LYS A 239 7.88 13.51 -3.30
N VAL A 240 7.75 13.62 -4.62
CA VAL A 240 6.93 12.75 -5.46
C VAL A 240 7.68 12.44 -6.75
N ASP A 241 7.82 11.15 -7.07
CA ASP A 241 8.36 10.65 -8.33
C ASP A 241 7.24 9.96 -9.14
N THR A 242 7.24 10.11 -10.46
CA THR A 242 6.33 9.39 -11.36
C THR A 242 7.02 8.15 -11.92
N LEU A 243 6.27 7.07 -12.06
CA LEU A 243 6.74 5.77 -12.47
C LEU A 243 5.89 5.24 -13.63
N GLY A 244 6.49 4.41 -14.48
CA GLY A 244 5.77 3.70 -15.54
C GLY A 244 5.17 2.35 -15.11
N THR A 245 5.31 1.96 -13.85
CA THR A 245 4.76 0.72 -13.29
C THR A 245 3.24 0.75 -13.24
N HIS A 246 2.58 -0.41 -13.42
CA HIS A 246 1.13 -0.58 -13.29
C HIS A 246 0.30 0.45 -14.08
N GLY A 247 0.75 0.77 -15.31
CA GLY A 247 0.05 1.72 -16.18
C GLY A 247 0.24 3.19 -15.81
N GLY A 248 1.13 3.50 -14.86
CA GLY A 248 1.42 4.83 -14.35
C GLY A 248 1.17 4.93 -12.85
N SER A 249 2.26 4.85 -12.08
CA SER A 249 2.26 4.96 -10.63
C SER A 249 2.97 6.22 -10.15
N ILE A 250 2.79 6.55 -8.89
CA ILE A 250 3.61 7.55 -8.22
C ILE A 250 4.24 6.95 -6.96
N TRP A 251 5.48 7.37 -6.67
CA TRP A 251 6.06 7.27 -5.33
C TRP A 251 5.84 8.57 -4.60
N VAL A 252 5.24 8.50 -3.42
CA VAL A 252 5.22 9.59 -2.47
C VAL A 252 6.24 9.32 -1.37
N TYR A 253 6.98 10.37 -0.99
CA TYR A 253 7.94 10.33 0.11
C TYR A 253 7.40 11.19 1.24
N GLY A 254 7.08 10.54 2.35
CA GLY A 254 6.51 11.17 3.53
C GLY A 254 7.47 11.14 4.74
N THR A 255 7.26 12.04 5.65
CA THR A 255 7.94 12.07 6.96
C THR A 255 7.02 12.71 8.01
N ARG A 256 7.42 12.68 9.27
CA ARG A 256 6.73 13.42 10.34
C ARG A 256 6.75 14.91 10.03
N THR A 257 5.63 15.60 10.23
CA THR A 257 5.53 17.06 9.98
C THR A 257 6.53 17.86 10.83
N GLU A 258 6.80 17.38 12.03
CA GLU A 258 7.74 18.01 12.97
C GLU A 258 9.19 18.04 12.47
N ARG A 259 9.54 17.18 11.50
CA ARG A 259 10.89 17.13 10.89
C ARG A 259 11.22 18.37 10.06
N ASN A 260 10.23 19.14 9.62
CA ASN A 260 10.38 20.38 8.85
C ASN A 260 11.33 20.26 7.64
N VAL A 261 11.02 19.37 6.72
CA VAL A 261 11.81 19.09 5.51
C VAL A 261 11.49 20.07 4.37
N LYS A 262 12.46 20.34 3.50
CA LYS A 262 12.24 21.11 2.28
C LYS A 262 11.36 20.33 1.31
N LEU A 263 10.28 20.96 0.84
CA LEU A 263 9.38 20.36 -0.13
C LEU A 263 9.99 20.37 -1.54
N GLY A 264 9.90 19.24 -2.21
CA GLY A 264 10.26 19.12 -3.63
C GLY A 264 9.24 19.79 -4.55
N PRO A 265 9.61 20.11 -5.81
CA PRO A 265 8.76 20.90 -6.73
C PRO A 265 7.34 20.33 -6.91
N ARG A 266 7.19 19.01 -7.05
CA ARG A 266 5.87 18.36 -7.23
C ARG A 266 5.03 18.30 -5.96
N ALA A 267 5.64 18.34 -4.79
CA ALA A 267 4.93 18.41 -3.51
C ALA A 267 4.41 19.82 -3.21
N LEU A 268 4.90 20.84 -3.92
CA LEU A 268 4.49 22.26 -3.78
C LEU A 268 3.29 22.63 -4.66
N VAL A 269 2.97 21.86 -5.70
CA VAL A 269 1.99 22.19 -6.74
C VAL A 269 0.54 21.82 -6.35
N LEU A 270 0.32 21.38 -5.12
CA LEU A 270 -1.01 20.97 -4.62
C LEU A 270 -1.57 21.95 -3.60
#